data_f557f060e958894f9d065a3112d5c3fe
#
_entry.id   f557f060e958894f9d065a3112d5c3fe
#
_cell.length_a   1.000
_cell.length_b   1.000
_cell.length_c   1.000
_cell.angle_alpha   90.00
_cell.angle_beta   90.00
_cell.angle_gamma   90.00
#
_symmetry.space_group_name_H-M   'P 1'
#
loop_
_entity.id
_entity.type
_entity.pdbx_description
1 polymer ?
#
loop_
_entity_poly.entity_id
_entity_poly.type
_entity_poly.pdbx_seq_one_letter_code
_entity_poly.pdbx_strand_id
1 'polypeptide(L)'
;MECRADVSSAGYFEVTARGVDNALKELGALRTKVPTELKLTFNFERLGLDYRQVKAEKLTVEFPDFVEFEEGQEGLSGNRLSLDGLVLSAYGASFSRTLKVTGYRFGNAVGQGVSPDEERNMRIEGRLSMTGSVVTTGTTGYGSLVLVPNIALGEMKMDYVTGVIQLEIDTDVARIKLEGLPDFLKNESTHLDITNPVIVFKVDNPLQTEVEIDGVFIPGKGEVELMERSVFVGRGYNKQPLLLFPGENVIALSRLGQSAVKGAVNVKVEDMNDLLGVVPDFIDVILTPVVRNEAYYEVELGRKYELPASYDVDIPLSFEHDLQIVYTDSIRNLHKDLKDFNKLNLKQVNLILSVRNAIPLRLQLSPENVQLKDVYGEELTGVVRKMEEDERYVAESADGETPADSEIVLRLQAEDKAFLSKLDRICFRMTGVSGSATGVPLKDTQWLKVTNLKVSVPGGVNVDLN
;
A
#
# COMPACT_ATOMS: atom_id res chain seq x y z
N MET A 1 62.42 -30.84 -40.27
CA MET A 1 62.83 -30.17 -39.03
C MET A 1 61.59 -29.92 -38.19
N GLU A 2 61.68 -30.09 -36.93
CA GLU A 2 60.63 -29.71 -35.94
C GLU A 2 61.06 -28.42 -35.26
N CYS A 3 60.19 -27.44 -35.19
CA CYS A 3 60.47 -26.19 -34.51
C CYS A 3 59.36 -25.94 -33.47
N ARG A 4 59.76 -25.53 -32.27
CA ARG A 4 58.89 -25.17 -31.16
C ARG A 4 59.04 -23.69 -30.84
N ALA A 5 57.92 -23.03 -30.63
CA ALA A 5 57.90 -21.64 -30.18
C ALA A 5 56.79 -21.43 -29.12
N ASP A 6 57.13 -20.68 -28.12
CA ASP A 6 56.14 -20.21 -27.15
C ASP A 6 55.40 -18.99 -27.72
N VAL A 7 54.10 -18.96 -27.53
CA VAL A 7 53.22 -17.88 -27.98
C VAL A 7 52.55 -17.21 -26.79
N SER A 8 52.53 -15.88 -26.83
CA SER A 8 51.82 -15.07 -25.84
C SER A 8 51.21 -13.84 -26.54
N SER A 9 49.96 -13.59 -26.27
CA SER A 9 49.24 -12.44 -26.78
C SER A 9 48.29 -11.91 -25.70
N ALA A 10 48.06 -10.60 -25.69
CA ALA A 10 47.07 -9.99 -24.80
C ALA A 10 46.27 -8.94 -25.57
N GLY A 11 45.03 -8.80 -25.20
CA GLY A 11 44.08 -7.82 -25.72
C GLY A 11 43.14 -7.39 -24.60
N TYR A 12 42.20 -6.55 -24.95
CA TYR A 12 41.15 -6.11 -24.04
C TYR A 12 39.81 -6.49 -24.59
N PHE A 13 38.96 -6.93 -23.69
CA PHE A 13 37.52 -7.13 -23.91
C PHE A 13 36.80 -5.96 -23.27
N GLU A 14 35.93 -5.28 -24.02
CA GLU A 14 35.30 -4.07 -23.57
C GLU A 14 33.77 -4.23 -23.66
N VAL A 15 33.06 -3.82 -22.59
CA VAL A 15 31.63 -3.68 -22.54
C VAL A 15 31.31 -2.21 -22.33
N THR A 16 30.53 -1.62 -23.23
CA THR A 16 30.12 -0.22 -23.14
C THR A 16 28.62 -0.08 -23.17
N ALA A 17 28.07 0.81 -22.37
CA ALA A 17 26.68 1.24 -22.41
C ALA A 17 26.62 2.77 -22.35
N ARG A 18 25.66 3.39 -23.04
CA ARG A 18 25.41 4.82 -23.02
C ARG A 18 23.98 5.13 -22.68
N GLY A 19 23.73 6.25 -21.98
CA GLY A 19 22.40 6.67 -21.61
C GLY A 19 21.72 5.66 -20.67
N VAL A 20 22.45 5.10 -19.73
CA VAL A 20 21.94 4.15 -18.75
C VAL A 20 20.87 4.82 -17.90
N ASP A 21 19.75 4.15 -17.72
CA ASP A 21 18.60 4.64 -16.96
C ASP A 21 18.99 5.11 -15.56
N ASN A 22 18.38 6.19 -15.11
CA ASN A 22 18.61 6.79 -13.80
C ASN A 22 18.26 5.87 -12.63
N ALA A 23 17.37 4.91 -12.86
CA ALA A 23 17.02 3.90 -11.87
C ALA A 23 18.24 3.04 -11.47
N LEU A 24 19.13 2.71 -12.40
CA LEU A 24 20.33 1.92 -12.11
C LEU A 24 21.38 2.77 -11.42
N LYS A 25 21.73 2.46 -10.18
CA LYS A 25 22.78 3.12 -9.39
C LYS A 25 24.11 2.38 -9.45
N GLU A 26 24.06 1.07 -9.43
CA GLU A 26 25.22 0.19 -9.52
C GLU A 26 24.83 -1.10 -10.24
N LEU A 27 25.63 -1.51 -11.20
CA LEU A 27 25.47 -2.71 -11.99
C LEU A 27 26.30 -3.85 -11.40
N GLY A 28 25.65 -4.93 -10.96
CA GLY A 28 26.29 -6.15 -10.50
C GLY A 28 26.43 -7.19 -11.60
N ALA A 29 25.35 -7.46 -12.35
CA ALA A 29 25.37 -8.44 -13.43
C ALA A 29 24.36 -8.11 -14.52
N LEU A 30 24.64 -8.64 -15.72
CA LEU A 30 23.76 -8.66 -16.88
C LEU A 30 23.62 -10.10 -17.38
N ARG A 31 22.39 -10.56 -17.67
CA ARG A 31 22.16 -11.91 -18.16
C ARG A 31 21.21 -11.91 -19.37
N THR A 32 21.38 -12.90 -20.22
CA THR A 32 20.50 -13.17 -21.39
C THR A 32 19.73 -14.47 -21.18
N LYS A 33 18.51 -14.53 -21.70
CA LYS A 33 17.71 -15.79 -21.74
C LYS A 33 18.27 -16.81 -22.72
N VAL A 34 18.88 -16.31 -23.79
CA VAL A 34 19.45 -17.15 -24.86
C VAL A 34 20.93 -16.87 -24.95
N PRO A 35 21.81 -17.84 -24.66
CA PRO A 35 23.25 -17.67 -24.75
C PRO A 35 23.70 -17.17 -26.12
N THR A 36 24.64 -16.24 -26.14
CA THR A 36 25.21 -15.66 -27.35
C THR A 36 26.49 -16.39 -27.74
N GLU A 37 26.69 -16.62 -29.04
CA GLU A 37 27.89 -17.26 -29.55
C GLU A 37 29.07 -16.28 -29.55
N LEU A 38 30.18 -16.71 -28.92
CA LEU A 38 31.48 -16.10 -29.00
C LEU A 38 32.39 -17.03 -29.83
N LYS A 39 32.74 -16.59 -31.02
CA LYS A 39 33.58 -17.35 -31.95
C LYS A 39 35.03 -16.92 -31.87
N LEU A 40 35.89 -17.84 -31.46
CA LEU A 40 37.32 -17.71 -31.52
C LEU A 40 37.82 -18.33 -32.81
N THR A 41 38.69 -17.63 -33.56
CA THR A 41 39.34 -18.14 -34.75
C THR A 41 40.83 -17.88 -34.66
N PHE A 42 41.60 -18.91 -34.87
CA PHE A 42 43.07 -18.82 -34.83
C PHE A 42 43.57 -19.04 -36.24
N ASN A 43 44.24 -18.04 -36.81
CA ASN A 43 44.87 -18.09 -38.13
C ASN A 43 46.37 -18.14 -37.95
N PHE A 44 47.02 -19.00 -38.75
CA PHE A 44 48.48 -19.08 -38.81
C PHE A 44 48.96 -18.43 -40.09
N GLU A 45 49.68 -17.33 -39.96
CA GLU A 45 50.26 -16.61 -41.09
C GLU A 45 51.75 -16.94 -41.18
N ARG A 46 52.23 -17.15 -42.44
CA ARG A 46 53.62 -17.46 -42.72
C ARG A 46 54.33 -16.23 -43.28
N LEU A 47 55.50 -15.96 -42.75
CA LEU A 47 56.37 -14.93 -43.25
C LEU A 47 57.73 -15.58 -43.60
N GLY A 48 57.83 -16.19 -44.82
CA GLY A 48 59.03 -16.85 -45.35
C GLY A 48 59.32 -18.25 -44.81
N LEU A 49 58.53 -18.79 -43.91
CA LEU A 49 58.69 -20.13 -43.33
C LEU A 49 57.64 -21.07 -43.92
N ASP A 50 58.05 -22.25 -44.37
CA ASP A 50 57.15 -23.35 -44.78
C ASP A 50 57.12 -24.44 -43.73
N TYR A 51 55.94 -25.10 -43.58
CA TYR A 51 55.73 -26.24 -42.70
C TYR A 51 54.67 -27.18 -43.22
N ARG A 52 54.68 -28.46 -42.79
CA ARG A 52 53.66 -29.46 -43.14
C ARG A 52 52.48 -29.40 -42.18
N GLN A 53 52.74 -29.29 -40.93
CA GLN A 53 51.73 -29.24 -39.85
C GLN A 53 52.11 -28.24 -38.79
N VAL A 54 51.09 -27.63 -38.18
CA VAL A 54 51.17 -26.85 -36.96
C VAL A 54 50.40 -27.59 -35.90
N LYS A 55 50.99 -27.83 -34.76
CA LYS A 55 50.32 -28.36 -33.57
C LYS A 55 50.38 -27.33 -32.47
N ALA A 56 49.23 -26.95 -31.95
CA ALA A 56 49.12 -26.18 -30.72
C ALA A 56 49.25 -27.13 -29.53
N GLU A 57 50.22 -26.87 -28.65
CA GLU A 57 50.42 -27.60 -27.41
C GLU A 57 50.09 -26.64 -26.25
N LYS A 58 49.15 -27.04 -25.36
CA LYS A 58 48.79 -26.25 -24.18
C LYS A 58 48.38 -24.80 -24.50
N LEU A 59 47.69 -24.58 -25.60
CA LEU A 59 47.16 -23.27 -25.93
C LEU A 59 46.02 -22.95 -24.96
N THR A 60 46.14 -21.86 -24.22
CA THR A 60 45.18 -21.43 -23.23
C THR A 60 44.73 -20.01 -23.54
N VAL A 61 43.44 -19.75 -23.47
CA VAL A 61 42.85 -18.44 -23.57
C VAL A 61 42.16 -18.12 -22.23
N GLU A 62 42.56 -17.01 -21.61
CA GLU A 62 41.96 -16.52 -20.39
C GLU A 62 41.09 -15.30 -20.70
N PHE A 63 39.80 -15.41 -20.44
CA PHE A 63 38.85 -14.33 -20.58
C PHE A 63 38.79 -13.50 -19.30
N PRO A 64 38.30 -12.24 -19.38
CA PRO A 64 38.04 -11.45 -18.18
C PRO A 64 37.13 -12.18 -17.21
N ASP A 65 37.39 -12.03 -15.92
CA ASP A 65 36.63 -12.71 -14.84
C ASP A 65 35.15 -12.37 -14.83
N PHE A 66 34.78 -11.24 -15.42
CA PHE A 66 33.38 -10.80 -15.48
C PHE A 66 32.55 -11.48 -16.58
N VAL A 67 33.15 -12.27 -17.50
CA VAL A 67 32.40 -12.97 -18.56
C VAL A 67 31.84 -14.26 -18.01
N GLU A 68 30.53 -14.42 -18.11
CA GLU A 68 29.84 -15.65 -17.71
C GLU A 68 29.54 -16.54 -18.93
N PHE A 69 29.92 -17.81 -18.83
CA PHE A 69 29.73 -18.79 -19.86
C PHE A 69 28.68 -19.84 -19.47
N GLU A 70 28.04 -20.45 -20.47
CA GLU A 70 27.21 -21.63 -20.25
C GLU A 70 28.09 -22.78 -19.70
N GLU A 71 27.59 -23.51 -18.72
CA GLU A 71 28.32 -24.60 -18.09
C GLU A 71 28.51 -25.78 -19.01
N GLY A 72 29.53 -26.63 -18.75
CA GLY A 72 29.74 -27.89 -19.45
C GLY A 72 30.35 -27.76 -20.83
N GLN A 73 30.88 -26.61 -21.22
CA GLN A 73 31.55 -26.45 -22.52
C GLN A 73 32.93 -27.10 -22.50
N GLU A 74 33.21 -27.88 -23.53
CA GLU A 74 34.44 -28.65 -23.65
C GLU A 74 35.70 -27.77 -23.64
N GLY A 75 36.65 -28.08 -22.77
CA GLY A 75 37.90 -27.36 -22.59
C GLY A 75 37.81 -26.07 -21.81
N LEU A 76 36.59 -25.64 -21.43
CA LEU A 76 36.37 -24.43 -20.64
C LEU A 76 36.22 -24.78 -19.16
N SER A 77 36.99 -24.09 -18.31
CA SER A 77 36.92 -24.18 -16.85
C SER A 77 36.95 -22.79 -16.28
N GLY A 78 35.80 -22.33 -15.72
CA GLY A 78 35.62 -20.91 -15.38
C GLY A 78 35.85 -20.04 -16.61
N ASN A 79 36.76 -19.07 -16.54
CA ASN A 79 37.09 -18.15 -17.61
C ASN A 79 38.31 -18.57 -18.44
N ARG A 80 38.77 -19.83 -18.26
CA ARG A 80 39.95 -20.36 -18.93
C ARG A 80 39.57 -21.46 -19.91
N LEU A 81 39.85 -21.22 -21.20
CA LEU A 81 39.71 -22.21 -22.31
C LEU A 81 41.06 -22.86 -22.59
N SER A 82 41.12 -24.18 -22.50
CA SER A 82 42.31 -24.98 -22.84
C SER A 82 42.07 -25.69 -24.18
N LEU A 83 43.01 -25.52 -25.12
CA LEU A 83 42.99 -26.10 -26.45
C LEU A 83 44.25 -26.96 -26.61
N ASP A 84 44.20 -28.18 -26.11
CA ASP A 84 45.37 -29.09 -26.17
C ASP A 84 45.32 -30.01 -27.39
N GLY A 85 46.50 -30.25 -27.97
CA GLY A 85 46.69 -31.23 -29.01
C GLY A 85 46.09 -30.88 -30.36
N LEU A 86 45.74 -29.61 -30.58
CA LEU A 86 45.18 -29.16 -31.84
C LEU A 86 46.19 -29.25 -32.98
N VAL A 87 45.89 -30.08 -33.99
CA VAL A 87 46.77 -30.26 -35.15
C VAL A 87 46.10 -29.67 -36.38
N LEU A 88 46.78 -28.73 -37.05
CA LEU A 88 46.34 -28.13 -38.30
C LEU A 88 47.28 -28.51 -39.42
N SER A 89 46.75 -29.04 -40.55
CA SER A 89 47.54 -29.33 -41.73
C SER A 89 47.81 -28.06 -42.54
N ALA A 90 48.93 -28.08 -43.31
CA ALA A 90 49.47 -26.90 -43.99
C ALA A 90 48.50 -26.16 -44.92
N TYR A 91 48.77 -24.89 -45.14
CA TYR A 91 48.11 -23.89 -46.00
C TYR A 91 46.72 -23.39 -45.58
N GLY A 92 46.72 -22.16 -45.10
CA GLY A 92 45.54 -21.41 -44.75
C GLY A 92 44.68 -22.05 -43.63
N ALA A 93 45.33 -22.94 -42.85
CA ALA A 93 44.70 -23.65 -41.78
C ALA A 93 44.25 -22.66 -40.72
N SER A 94 42.95 -22.59 -40.50
CA SER A 94 42.36 -21.89 -39.36
C SER A 94 41.62 -22.88 -38.47
N PHE A 95 41.61 -22.58 -37.19
CA PHE A 95 40.80 -23.30 -36.22
C PHE A 95 39.79 -22.33 -35.61
N SER A 96 38.55 -22.77 -35.47
CA SER A 96 37.50 -22.01 -34.84
C SER A 96 36.91 -22.79 -33.67
N ARG A 97 36.70 -22.10 -32.56
CA ARG A 97 35.97 -22.59 -31.41
C ARG A 97 34.83 -21.63 -31.09
N THR A 98 33.63 -22.16 -30.96
CA THR A 98 32.47 -21.37 -30.53
C THR A 98 32.20 -21.67 -29.06
N LEU A 99 32.08 -20.59 -28.24
CA LEU A 99 31.67 -20.64 -26.86
C LEU A 99 30.33 -19.94 -26.74
N LYS A 100 29.58 -20.32 -25.75
CA LYS A 100 28.30 -19.69 -25.42
C LYS A 100 28.43 -18.83 -24.18
N VAL A 101 28.16 -17.54 -24.31
CA VAL A 101 28.18 -16.53 -23.24
C VAL A 101 26.78 -16.31 -22.77
N THR A 102 26.55 -16.36 -21.46
CA THR A 102 25.26 -16.18 -20.79
C THR A 102 25.08 -14.80 -20.18
N GLY A 103 26.18 -14.05 -20.00
CA GLY A 103 26.13 -12.72 -19.42
C GLY A 103 27.46 -12.19 -18.95
N TYR A 104 27.36 -11.21 -18.09
CA TYR A 104 28.50 -10.55 -17.43
C TYR A 104 28.20 -10.36 -15.95
N ARG A 105 29.20 -10.59 -15.10
CA ARG A 105 29.13 -10.38 -13.63
C ARG A 105 30.28 -9.52 -13.17
N PHE A 106 29.96 -8.32 -12.73
CA PHE A 106 30.95 -7.30 -12.30
C PHE A 106 31.13 -7.27 -10.79
N GLY A 107 30.07 -7.65 -10.02
CA GLY A 107 30.10 -7.73 -8.57
C GLY A 107 28.97 -8.57 -8.02
N ASN A 108 29.14 -9.06 -6.78
CA ASN A 108 28.15 -9.90 -6.10
C ASN A 108 27.46 -9.18 -4.93
N ALA A 109 27.96 -7.99 -4.57
CA ALA A 109 27.44 -7.18 -3.47
C ALA A 109 27.62 -5.70 -3.78
N VAL A 110 26.87 -4.86 -3.09
CA VAL A 110 26.94 -3.41 -3.19
C VAL A 110 28.38 -2.90 -2.95
N GLY A 111 28.81 -1.99 -3.78
CA GLY A 111 30.18 -1.44 -3.79
C GLY A 111 31.20 -2.30 -4.55
N GLN A 112 30.82 -3.44 -5.11
CA GLN A 112 31.68 -4.30 -5.93
C GLN A 112 31.38 -4.19 -7.43
N GLY A 113 30.23 -3.62 -7.78
CA GLY A 113 29.79 -3.47 -9.15
C GLY A 113 30.34 -2.22 -9.83
N VAL A 114 29.70 -1.85 -10.91
CA VAL A 114 30.07 -0.70 -11.73
C VAL A 114 28.97 0.34 -11.70
N SER A 115 29.30 1.57 -11.31
CA SER A 115 28.37 2.69 -11.34
C SER A 115 28.48 3.46 -12.64
N PRO A 116 27.36 3.94 -13.21
CA PRO A 116 27.40 4.87 -14.33
C PRO A 116 28.12 6.18 -13.95
N ASP A 117 28.80 6.79 -14.92
CA ASP A 117 29.40 8.11 -14.75
C ASP A 117 28.33 9.24 -14.70
N GLU A 118 28.77 10.49 -14.57
CA GLU A 118 27.88 11.66 -14.51
C GLU A 118 27.06 11.84 -15.80
N GLU A 119 27.57 11.36 -16.94
CA GLU A 119 26.93 11.40 -18.25
C GLU A 119 26.05 10.14 -18.50
N ARG A 120 25.93 9.28 -17.48
CA ARG A 120 25.18 8.02 -17.55
C ARG A 120 25.74 7.02 -18.57
N ASN A 121 27.06 7.01 -18.71
CA ASN A 121 27.78 5.99 -19.50
C ASN A 121 28.47 5.01 -18.57
N MET A 122 28.71 3.82 -19.10
CA MET A 122 29.48 2.77 -18.44
C MET A 122 30.49 2.20 -19.44
N ARG A 123 31.70 2.00 -18.97
CA ARG A 123 32.76 1.35 -19.71
C ARG A 123 33.52 0.38 -18.81
N ILE A 124 33.52 -0.88 -19.21
CA ILE A 124 34.11 -1.96 -18.43
C ILE A 124 35.10 -2.65 -19.34
N GLU A 125 36.35 -2.69 -18.93
CA GLU A 125 37.42 -3.33 -19.65
C GLU A 125 37.97 -4.51 -18.86
N GLY A 126 38.25 -5.60 -19.56
CA GLY A 126 38.89 -6.76 -18.98
C GLY A 126 40.01 -7.28 -19.87
N ARG A 127 41.06 -7.77 -19.24
CA ARG A 127 42.19 -8.34 -19.97
C ARG A 127 41.84 -9.70 -20.54
N LEU A 128 42.06 -9.87 -21.83
CA LEU A 128 42.03 -11.15 -22.52
C LEU A 128 43.50 -11.56 -22.76
N SER A 129 43.88 -12.77 -22.39
CA SER A 129 45.22 -13.26 -22.63
C SER A 129 45.22 -14.63 -23.28
N MET A 130 46.22 -14.88 -24.09
CA MET A 130 46.47 -16.17 -24.72
C MET A 130 47.92 -16.55 -24.49
N THR A 131 48.14 -17.77 -24.03
CA THR A 131 49.49 -18.34 -23.81
C THR A 131 49.53 -19.78 -24.29
N GLY A 132 50.70 -20.25 -24.68
CA GLY A 132 50.86 -21.64 -25.09
C GLY A 132 52.16 -21.88 -25.84
N SER A 133 52.25 -23.06 -26.48
CA SER A 133 53.34 -23.37 -27.37
C SER A 133 52.81 -23.98 -28.70
N VAL A 134 53.54 -23.67 -29.76
CA VAL A 134 53.23 -24.17 -31.11
C VAL A 134 54.43 -24.94 -31.59
N VAL A 135 54.15 -26.10 -32.15
CA VAL A 135 55.16 -26.97 -32.75
C VAL A 135 54.84 -27.10 -34.24
N THR A 136 55.82 -26.83 -35.09
CA THR A 136 55.76 -27.04 -36.54
C THR A 136 56.56 -28.23 -36.94
N THR A 137 56.03 -29.06 -37.89
CA THR A 137 56.78 -30.20 -38.46
C THR A 137 56.97 -30.03 -39.95
N GLY A 138 58.07 -30.58 -40.47
CA GLY A 138 58.40 -30.43 -41.88
C GLY A 138 58.80 -29.03 -42.29
N THR A 139 59.36 -28.26 -41.32
CA THR A 139 59.72 -26.87 -41.50
C THR A 139 60.91 -26.70 -42.43
N THR A 140 60.79 -25.81 -43.43
CA THR A 140 61.81 -25.42 -44.41
C THR A 140 61.78 -23.89 -44.59
N GLY A 141 62.94 -23.30 -45.01
CA GLY A 141 63.03 -21.85 -45.20
C GLY A 141 63.44 -21.09 -43.96
N TYR A 142 63.55 -19.77 -44.11
CA TYR A 142 63.83 -18.82 -43.04
C TYR A 142 62.65 -17.84 -42.91
N GLY A 143 62.16 -17.63 -41.73
CA GLY A 143 61.04 -16.72 -41.49
C GLY A 143 60.40 -16.93 -40.14
N SER A 144 59.20 -16.40 -39.99
CA SER A 144 58.38 -16.51 -38.79
C SER A 144 57.00 -17.08 -39.06
N LEU A 145 56.44 -17.70 -38.05
CA LEU A 145 55.04 -18.09 -37.98
C LEU A 145 54.35 -17.15 -37.01
N VAL A 146 53.26 -16.52 -37.47
CA VAL A 146 52.47 -15.62 -36.65
C VAL A 146 51.10 -16.28 -36.41
N LEU A 147 50.74 -16.37 -35.13
CA LEU A 147 49.42 -16.77 -34.72
C LEU A 147 48.56 -15.53 -34.50
N VAL A 148 47.49 -15.42 -35.31
CA VAL A 148 46.57 -14.27 -35.27
C VAL A 148 45.24 -14.76 -34.71
N PRO A 149 44.98 -14.49 -33.42
CA PRO A 149 43.65 -14.75 -32.84
C PRO A 149 42.66 -13.70 -33.33
N ASN A 150 41.47 -14.14 -33.66
CA ASN A 150 40.29 -13.27 -33.93
C ASN A 150 39.14 -13.71 -33.06
N ILE A 151 38.50 -12.77 -32.43
CA ILE A 151 37.35 -13.01 -31.55
C ILE A 151 36.16 -12.21 -32.09
N ALA A 152 35.09 -12.92 -32.36
CA ALA A 152 33.80 -12.32 -32.75
C ALA A 152 32.72 -12.75 -31.75
N LEU A 153 32.13 -11.77 -31.08
CA LEU A 153 30.95 -11.94 -30.26
C LEU A 153 29.73 -11.58 -31.10
N GLY A 154 28.72 -12.45 -31.10
CA GLY A 154 27.43 -12.17 -31.71
C GLY A 154 26.71 -11.03 -30.97
N GLU A 155 25.65 -10.52 -31.57
CA GLU A 155 24.79 -9.55 -30.94
C GLU A 155 24.18 -10.13 -29.65
N MET A 156 24.42 -9.50 -28.52
CA MET A 156 23.92 -9.96 -27.23
C MET A 156 22.77 -9.06 -26.76
N LYS A 157 21.57 -9.64 -26.67
CA LYS A 157 20.42 -8.98 -26.06
C LYS A 157 20.37 -9.33 -24.58
N MET A 158 20.52 -8.33 -23.73
CA MET A 158 20.36 -8.51 -22.30
C MET A 158 18.87 -8.55 -21.92
N ASP A 159 18.50 -9.50 -21.09
CA ASP A 159 17.12 -9.70 -20.63
C ASP A 159 16.99 -9.38 -19.13
N TYR A 160 18.06 -9.54 -18.36
CA TYR A 160 18.06 -9.30 -16.91
C TYR A 160 19.23 -8.40 -16.49
N VAL A 161 18.96 -7.56 -15.55
CA VAL A 161 19.97 -6.75 -14.85
C VAL A 161 19.87 -6.99 -13.35
N THR A 162 21.04 -7.20 -12.72
CA THR A 162 21.15 -7.31 -11.25
C THR A 162 22.01 -6.16 -10.76
N GLY A 163 21.57 -5.49 -9.69
CA GLY A 163 22.31 -4.36 -9.14
C GLY A 163 21.52 -3.59 -8.10
N VAL A 164 22.00 -2.40 -7.75
CA VAL A 164 21.23 -1.40 -6.98
C VAL A 164 20.37 -0.62 -7.95
N ILE A 165 19.07 -0.88 -7.92
CA ILE A 165 18.11 -0.34 -8.88
C ILE A 165 17.00 0.38 -8.09
N GLN A 166 16.73 1.63 -8.40
CA GLN A 166 15.63 2.40 -7.84
C GLN A 166 14.49 2.47 -8.86
N LEU A 167 13.68 1.42 -8.90
CA LEU A 167 12.53 1.39 -9.80
C LEU A 167 11.47 2.40 -9.34
N GLU A 168 10.93 3.13 -10.30
CA GLU A 168 9.66 3.82 -10.16
C GLU A 168 8.56 2.81 -10.47
N ILE A 169 7.64 2.63 -9.54
CA ILE A 169 6.52 1.73 -9.68
C ILE A 169 5.26 2.58 -9.76
N ASP A 170 4.60 2.54 -10.90
CA ASP A 170 3.33 3.25 -11.08
C ASP A 170 2.26 2.61 -10.21
N THR A 171 1.49 3.45 -9.53
CA THR A 171 0.30 3.05 -8.80
C THR A 171 -0.88 3.91 -9.20
N ASP A 172 -2.02 3.29 -9.39
CA ASP A 172 -3.26 4.02 -9.59
C ASP A 172 -3.79 4.54 -8.24
N VAL A 173 -4.44 5.70 -8.27
CA VAL A 173 -5.20 6.20 -7.13
C VAL A 173 -6.40 5.28 -6.92
N ALA A 174 -6.48 4.64 -5.77
CA ALA A 174 -7.61 3.81 -5.40
C ALA A 174 -8.64 4.65 -4.62
N ARG A 175 -9.94 4.49 -4.94
CA ARG A 175 -11.03 5.14 -4.21
C ARG A 175 -11.82 4.11 -3.42
N ILE A 176 -11.76 4.21 -2.10
CA ILE A 176 -12.58 3.44 -1.16
C ILE A 176 -13.93 4.14 -1.03
N LYS A 177 -15.01 3.49 -1.42
CA LYS A 177 -16.36 3.99 -1.19
C LYS A 177 -16.90 3.43 0.12
N LEU A 178 -17.47 4.29 0.96
CA LEU A 178 -18.10 3.89 2.20
C LEU A 178 -19.61 3.72 1.98
N GLU A 179 -20.03 2.48 1.72
CA GLU A 179 -21.44 2.13 1.47
C GLU A 179 -22.05 1.45 2.71
N GLY A 180 -23.38 1.48 2.81
CA GLY A 180 -24.12 0.75 3.86
C GLY A 180 -24.11 1.40 5.24
N LEU A 181 -23.53 2.58 5.42
CA LEU A 181 -23.59 3.30 6.70
C LEU A 181 -25.00 3.83 6.96
N PRO A 182 -25.55 3.67 8.19
CA PRO A 182 -26.83 4.23 8.58
C PRO A 182 -26.94 5.75 8.35
N ASP A 183 -28.09 6.21 7.88
CA ASP A 183 -28.26 7.63 7.50
C ASP A 183 -28.07 8.60 8.66
N PHE A 184 -28.34 8.21 9.91
CA PHE A 184 -28.12 9.06 11.07
C PHE A 184 -26.63 9.36 11.31
N LEU A 185 -25.72 8.51 10.84
CA LEU A 185 -24.27 8.76 10.90
C LEU A 185 -23.80 9.77 9.84
N LYS A 186 -24.57 9.97 8.79
CA LYS A 186 -24.21 10.88 7.67
C LYS A 186 -24.54 12.36 7.94
N ASN A 187 -25.13 12.67 9.10
CA ASN A 187 -25.46 14.04 9.48
C ASN A 187 -24.20 14.90 9.60
N GLU A 188 -24.20 16.11 9.05
CA GLU A 188 -23.03 17.02 9.04
C GLU A 188 -22.55 17.42 10.46
N SER A 189 -23.46 17.34 11.46
CA SER A 189 -23.12 17.61 12.87
C SER A 189 -22.67 16.35 13.61
N THR A 190 -22.53 15.21 12.92
CA THR A 190 -22.02 13.96 13.50
C THR A 190 -20.50 13.99 13.49
N HIS A 191 -19.91 13.69 14.63
CA HIS A 191 -18.49 13.45 14.79
C HIS A 191 -18.28 12.04 15.32
N LEU A 192 -17.57 11.20 14.57
CA LEU A 192 -17.30 9.82 14.98
C LEU A 192 -15.92 9.73 15.61
N ASP A 193 -15.88 9.23 16.83
CA ASP A 193 -14.65 8.84 17.51
C ASP A 193 -14.63 7.31 17.63
N ILE A 194 -14.26 6.65 16.52
CA ILE A 194 -14.28 5.18 16.41
C ILE A 194 -13.10 4.59 17.18
N THR A 195 -13.35 3.58 18.00
CA THR A 195 -12.35 2.96 18.87
C THR A 195 -11.17 2.40 18.05
N ASN A 196 -11.45 1.62 17.01
CA ASN A 196 -10.39 1.01 16.19
C ASN A 196 -10.83 0.74 14.75
N PRO A 197 -10.90 1.78 13.90
CA PRO A 197 -11.10 1.55 12.47
C PRO A 197 -9.89 0.80 11.88
N VAL A 198 -10.16 -0.12 10.94
CA VAL A 198 -9.13 -0.96 10.31
C VAL A 198 -9.27 -0.90 8.79
N ILE A 199 -8.18 -0.61 8.10
CA ILE A 199 -8.06 -0.75 6.65
C ILE A 199 -7.05 -1.87 6.38
N VAL A 200 -7.47 -2.89 5.65
CA VAL A 200 -6.62 -4.04 5.31
C VAL A 200 -6.24 -3.96 3.84
N PHE A 201 -4.95 -4.00 3.56
CA PHE A 201 -4.41 -4.10 2.21
C PHE A 201 -3.85 -5.49 1.98
N LYS A 202 -4.18 -6.06 0.82
CA LYS A 202 -3.53 -7.26 0.27
C LYS A 202 -2.80 -6.83 -0.98
N VAL A 203 -1.48 -6.94 -0.96
CA VAL A 203 -0.60 -6.47 -2.04
C VAL A 203 0.36 -7.58 -2.42
N ASP A 204 0.47 -7.86 -3.73
CA ASP A 204 1.47 -8.78 -4.24
C ASP A 204 2.69 -7.98 -4.75
N ASN A 205 3.86 -8.23 -4.14
CA ASN A 205 5.11 -7.62 -4.55
C ASN A 205 5.86 -8.57 -5.53
N PRO A 206 5.86 -8.27 -6.82
CA PRO A 206 6.51 -9.11 -7.83
C PRO A 206 8.05 -8.96 -7.88
N LEU A 207 8.61 -8.04 -7.10
CA LEU A 207 10.04 -7.82 -7.01
C LEU A 207 10.68 -8.80 -6.03
N GLN A 208 11.94 -9.15 -6.29
CA GLN A 208 12.73 -9.99 -5.40
C GLN A 208 13.46 -9.17 -4.33
N THR A 209 12.86 -8.08 -3.93
CA THR A 209 13.37 -7.16 -2.90
C THR A 209 12.21 -6.55 -2.13
N GLU A 210 12.53 -5.99 -0.96
CA GLU A 210 11.56 -5.23 -0.16
C GLU A 210 11.20 -3.92 -0.85
N VAL A 211 9.91 -3.56 -0.80
CA VAL A 211 9.38 -2.28 -1.25
C VAL A 211 8.80 -1.56 -0.05
N GLU A 212 9.24 -0.34 0.20
CA GLU A 212 8.57 0.55 1.15
C GLU A 212 7.42 1.26 0.47
N ILE A 213 6.33 1.47 1.20
CA ILE A 213 5.20 2.28 0.74
C ILE A 213 5.09 3.53 1.60
N ASP A 214 5.08 4.67 0.95
CA ASP A 214 4.55 5.91 1.50
C ASP A 214 3.11 6.06 1.01
N GLY A 215 2.19 6.50 1.86
CA GLY A 215 0.78 6.58 1.50
C GLY A 215 0.07 7.79 2.09
N VAL A 216 -0.93 8.27 1.35
CA VAL A 216 -1.84 9.34 1.78
C VAL A 216 -3.27 8.84 1.60
N PHE A 217 -4.07 8.98 2.63
CA PHE A 217 -5.49 8.69 2.64
C PHE A 217 -6.23 10.00 2.78
N ILE A 218 -7.07 10.34 1.81
CA ILE A 218 -7.78 11.61 1.73
C ILE A 218 -9.28 11.34 1.78
N PRO A 219 -9.97 11.65 2.90
CA PRO A 219 -11.42 11.51 2.95
C PRO A 219 -12.10 12.56 2.09
N GLY A 220 -13.26 12.24 1.53
CA GLY A 220 -14.02 13.18 0.71
C GLY A 220 -15.52 13.08 0.92
N LYS A 221 -16.24 14.19 0.71
CA LYS A 221 -17.70 14.27 0.81
C LYS A 221 -18.29 14.96 -0.41
N GLY A 222 -19.25 14.31 -1.05
CA GLY A 222 -19.74 14.74 -2.37
C GLY A 222 -18.63 14.65 -3.40
N GLU A 223 -18.20 15.79 -3.94
CA GLU A 223 -17.07 15.90 -4.88
C GLU A 223 -15.84 16.60 -4.26
N VAL A 224 -15.86 16.86 -2.93
CA VAL A 224 -14.83 17.66 -2.25
C VAL A 224 -13.96 16.75 -1.38
N GLU A 225 -12.66 16.85 -1.58
CA GLU A 225 -11.65 16.25 -0.71
C GLU A 225 -11.45 17.07 0.57
N LEU A 226 -11.37 16.39 1.71
CA LEU A 226 -11.16 17.00 3.03
C LEU A 226 -9.66 16.90 3.39
N MET A 227 -8.84 17.66 2.69
CA MET A 227 -7.36 17.58 2.75
C MET A 227 -6.80 17.75 4.18
N GLU A 228 -7.45 18.57 5.02
CA GLU A 228 -7.05 18.81 6.42
C GLU A 228 -7.23 17.57 7.32
N ARG A 229 -7.97 16.56 6.84
CA ARG A 229 -8.21 15.29 7.52
C ARG A 229 -7.41 14.13 6.92
N SER A 230 -6.47 14.44 6.04
CA SER A 230 -5.64 13.42 5.42
C SER A 230 -4.76 12.70 6.44
N VAL A 231 -4.68 11.40 6.30
CA VAL A 231 -3.84 10.53 7.11
C VAL A 231 -2.65 10.05 6.29
N PHE A 232 -1.47 10.13 6.87
CA PHE A 232 -0.22 9.81 6.22
C PHE A 232 0.40 8.57 6.84
N VAL A 233 1.00 7.71 6.01
CA VAL A 233 1.70 6.51 6.42
C VAL A 233 3.02 6.38 5.68
N GLY A 234 3.99 5.67 6.29
CA GLY A 234 5.28 5.41 5.69
C GLY A 234 6.38 6.39 6.09
N ARG A 235 7.61 6.00 5.77
CA ARG A 235 8.83 6.70 6.18
C ARG A 235 8.96 8.10 5.57
N GLY A 236 8.47 8.29 4.35
CA GLY A 236 8.50 9.60 3.67
C GLY A 236 7.75 10.69 4.44
N TYR A 237 6.84 10.32 5.32
CA TYR A 237 6.08 11.23 6.19
C TYR A 237 6.50 11.16 7.67
N ASN A 238 7.68 10.60 7.96
CA ASN A 238 8.19 10.38 9.33
C ASN A 238 7.27 9.50 10.20
N LYS A 239 6.54 8.58 9.55
CA LYS A 239 5.70 7.56 10.19
C LYS A 239 6.40 6.20 10.16
N GLN A 240 5.77 5.19 10.78
CA GLN A 240 6.26 3.82 10.74
C GLN A 240 6.36 3.33 9.27
N PRO A 241 7.48 2.71 8.85
CA PRO A 241 7.63 2.17 7.50
C PRO A 241 6.59 1.09 7.22
N LEU A 242 5.97 1.15 6.03
CA LEU A 242 5.17 0.06 5.49
C LEU A 242 6.07 -0.75 4.55
N LEU A 243 6.35 -2.00 4.91
CA LEU A 243 7.22 -2.88 4.14
C LEU A 243 6.40 -3.96 3.43
N LEU A 244 6.63 -4.11 2.13
CA LEU A 244 6.19 -5.23 1.33
C LEU A 244 7.37 -6.16 1.08
N PHE A 245 7.28 -7.37 1.59
CA PHE A 245 8.22 -8.43 1.26
C PHE A 245 7.88 -9.06 -0.11
N PRO A 246 8.81 -9.75 -0.77
CA PRO A 246 8.53 -10.47 -2.01
C PRO A 246 7.31 -11.39 -1.88
N GLY A 247 6.40 -11.34 -2.87
CA GLY A 247 5.16 -12.12 -2.89
C GLY A 247 3.99 -11.45 -2.16
N GLU A 248 3.04 -12.27 -1.68
CA GLU A 248 1.80 -11.80 -1.09
C GLU A 248 2.02 -11.18 0.30
N ASN A 249 1.48 -9.99 0.52
CA ASN A 249 1.51 -9.24 1.76
C ASN A 249 0.08 -8.90 2.21
N VAL A 250 -0.18 -9.01 3.51
CA VAL A 250 -1.41 -8.53 4.13
C VAL A 250 -1.03 -7.55 5.23
N ILE A 251 -1.44 -6.30 5.07
CA ILE A 251 -1.14 -5.20 6.01
C ILE A 251 -2.45 -4.66 6.55
N ALA A 252 -2.56 -4.58 7.87
CA ALA A 252 -3.69 -3.96 8.55
C ALA A 252 -3.27 -2.65 9.20
N LEU A 253 -3.77 -1.54 8.67
CA LEU A 253 -3.63 -0.21 9.27
C LEU A 253 -4.77 -0.02 10.25
N SER A 254 -4.49 0.33 11.48
CA SER A 254 -5.51 0.54 12.49
C SER A 254 -5.06 1.54 13.58
N ARG A 255 -6.02 2.20 14.22
CA ARG A 255 -5.76 3.19 15.27
C ARG A 255 -4.96 2.58 16.44
N LEU A 256 -5.29 1.37 16.85
CA LEU A 256 -4.66 0.69 17.99
C LEU A 256 -3.47 -0.19 17.61
N GLY A 257 -3.17 -0.37 16.32
CA GLY A 257 -2.15 -1.29 15.85
C GLY A 257 -2.54 -2.77 16.02
N GLN A 258 -3.84 -3.08 15.97
CA GLN A 258 -4.40 -4.41 16.15
C GLN A 258 -5.54 -4.66 15.16
N SER A 259 -5.61 -5.87 14.62
CA SER A 259 -6.72 -6.32 13.78
C SER A 259 -7.04 -7.79 14.07
N ALA A 260 -8.26 -8.20 13.74
CA ALA A 260 -8.68 -9.60 13.79
C ALA A 260 -8.21 -10.40 12.54
N VAL A 261 -7.54 -9.78 11.59
CA VAL A 261 -7.13 -10.40 10.33
C VAL A 261 -5.93 -11.31 10.56
N LYS A 262 -6.13 -12.59 10.35
CA LYS A 262 -5.09 -13.60 10.55
C LYS A 262 -3.96 -13.43 9.53
N GLY A 263 -2.73 -13.33 10.04
CA GLY A 263 -1.53 -13.24 9.22
C GLY A 263 -1.22 -11.82 8.73
N ALA A 264 -2.02 -10.82 9.09
CA ALA A 264 -1.72 -9.44 8.75
C ALA A 264 -0.57 -8.87 9.58
N VAL A 265 0.27 -8.07 8.95
CA VAL A 265 1.20 -7.17 9.63
C VAL A 265 0.40 -5.97 10.12
N ASN A 266 0.27 -5.84 11.45
CA ASN A 266 -0.47 -4.76 12.06
C ASN A 266 0.39 -3.52 12.19
N VAL A 267 -0.10 -2.39 11.66
CA VAL A 267 0.56 -1.08 11.71
C VAL A 267 -0.33 -0.09 12.44
N LYS A 268 0.23 0.53 13.46
CA LYS A 268 -0.48 1.56 14.24
C LYS A 268 -0.47 2.90 13.50
N VAL A 269 -1.67 3.47 13.30
CA VAL A 269 -1.90 4.77 12.67
C VAL A 269 -2.78 5.57 13.62
N GLU A 270 -2.19 6.35 14.51
CA GLU A 270 -2.88 7.02 15.63
C GLU A 270 -3.96 8.01 15.17
N ASP A 271 -3.72 8.66 14.05
CA ASP A 271 -4.60 9.64 13.40
C ASP A 271 -5.63 8.98 12.43
N MET A 272 -5.75 7.64 12.40
CA MET A 272 -6.70 6.94 11.54
C MET A 272 -8.15 7.43 11.68
N ASN A 273 -8.50 7.91 12.86
CA ASN A 273 -9.84 8.41 13.14
C ASN A 273 -10.17 9.74 12.44
N ASP A 274 -9.16 10.50 12.02
CA ASP A 274 -9.37 11.75 11.27
C ASP A 274 -10.08 11.51 9.94
N LEU A 275 -9.86 10.33 9.34
CA LEU A 275 -10.56 9.91 8.12
C LEU A 275 -12.08 9.80 8.31
N LEU A 276 -12.53 9.48 9.52
CA LEU A 276 -13.92 9.11 9.83
C LEU A 276 -14.61 10.12 10.75
N GLY A 277 -13.90 11.08 11.29
CA GLY A 277 -14.44 12.08 12.23
C GLY A 277 -15.66 12.83 11.66
N VAL A 278 -15.65 13.15 10.38
CA VAL A 278 -16.86 13.44 9.59
C VAL A 278 -17.04 12.30 8.62
N VAL A 279 -18.15 11.61 8.66
CA VAL A 279 -18.38 10.43 7.81
C VAL A 279 -18.20 10.81 6.33
N PRO A 280 -17.15 10.32 5.66
CA PRO A 280 -16.91 10.64 4.27
C PRO A 280 -17.73 9.72 3.36
N ASP A 281 -17.95 10.14 2.13
CA ASP A 281 -18.56 9.30 1.09
C ASP A 281 -17.52 8.38 0.45
N PHE A 282 -16.26 8.83 0.45
CA PHE A 282 -15.13 8.08 -0.08
C PHE A 282 -13.82 8.44 0.63
N ILE A 283 -12.82 7.58 0.48
CA ILE A 283 -11.43 7.83 0.86
C ILE A 283 -10.58 7.56 -0.36
N ASP A 284 -9.87 8.57 -0.87
CA ASP A 284 -8.87 8.40 -1.91
C ASP A 284 -7.55 7.93 -1.28
N VAL A 285 -6.98 6.89 -1.88
CA VAL A 285 -5.75 6.26 -1.43
C VAL A 285 -4.68 6.45 -2.49
N ILE A 286 -3.65 7.19 -2.16
CA ILE A 286 -2.48 7.42 -3.00
C ILE A 286 -1.31 6.68 -2.34
N LEU A 287 -0.81 5.65 -3.01
CA LEU A 287 0.34 4.88 -2.54
C LEU A 287 1.54 5.20 -3.43
N THR A 288 2.68 5.45 -2.82
CA THR A 288 3.95 5.69 -3.49
C THR A 288 4.93 4.60 -3.07
N PRO A 289 5.09 3.54 -3.88
CA PRO A 289 6.07 2.51 -3.61
C PRO A 289 7.48 3.04 -3.89
N VAL A 290 8.39 2.76 -2.99
CA VAL A 290 9.80 3.17 -3.09
C VAL A 290 10.70 1.98 -2.79
N VAL A 291 11.55 1.63 -3.75
CA VAL A 291 12.62 0.67 -3.49
C VAL A 291 13.77 1.42 -2.84
N ARG A 292 13.87 1.32 -1.51
CA ARG A 292 14.95 1.96 -0.71
C ARG A 292 16.11 1.01 -0.42
N ASN A 293 16.12 -0.14 -1.06
CA ASN A 293 17.09 -1.17 -0.77
C ASN A 293 18.44 -0.83 -1.40
N GLU A 294 19.51 -0.94 -0.59
CA GLU A 294 20.91 -0.86 -1.03
C GLU A 294 21.47 -2.28 -1.35
N ALA A 295 20.62 -3.27 -1.52
CA ALA A 295 21.00 -4.61 -1.90
C ALA A 295 20.91 -4.83 -3.42
N TYR A 296 21.62 -5.82 -3.92
CA TYR A 296 21.45 -6.28 -5.29
C TYR A 296 20.16 -7.11 -5.40
N TYR A 297 19.36 -6.78 -6.39
CA TYR A 297 18.26 -7.62 -6.84
C TYR A 297 18.19 -7.63 -8.36
N GLU A 298 17.48 -8.63 -8.90
CA GLU A 298 17.37 -8.82 -10.34
C GLU A 298 16.04 -8.26 -10.86
N VAL A 299 16.09 -7.57 -11.99
CA VAL A 299 14.92 -7.13 -12.74
C VAL A 299 15.01 -7.61 -14.19
N GLU A 300 13.86 -7.88 -14.80
CA GLU A 300 13.75 -8.19 -16.21
C GLU A 300 13.62 -6.90 -17.02
N LEU A 301 14.51 -6.70 -17.99
CA LEU A 301 14.52 -5.51 -18.82
C LEU A 301 13.29 -5.44 -19.72
N GLY A 302 12.65 -4.28 -19.78
CA GLY A 302 11.45 -4.05 -20.57
C GLY A 302 10.16 -4.59 -19.94
N ARG A 303 10.22 -5.21 -18.76
CA ARG A 303 9.04 -5.57 -17.98
C ARG A 303 8.52 -4.38 -17.19
N LYS A 304 7.22 -4.13 -17.31
CA LYS A 304 6.53 -3.18 -16.41
C LYS A 304 6.16 -3.92 -15.12
N TYR A 305 6.56 -3.34 -14.00
CA TYR A 305 6.23 -3.87 -12.67
C TYR A 305 5.04 -3.11 -12.11
N GLU A 306 4.01 -3.83 -11.71
CA GLU A 306 2.80 -3.31 -11.09
C GLU A 306 2.64 -3.97 -9.73
N LEU A 307 2.08 -3.25 -8.76
CA LEU A 307 1.71 -3.77 -7.45
C LEU A 307 0.19 -3.97 -7.41
N PRO A 308 -0.31 -5.15 -7.79
CA PRO A 308 -1.74 -5.42 -7.65
C PRO A 308 -2.13 -5.38 -6.19
N ALA A 309 -3.09 -4.51 -5.86
CA ALA A 309 -3.57 -4.31 -4.51
C ALA A 309 -5.09 -4.45 -4.43
N SER A 310 -5.57 -5.01 -3.35
CA SER A 310 -6.96 -4.97 -2.94
C SER A 310 -7.07 -4.51 -1.50
N TYR A 311 -8.23 -4.01 -1.11
CA TYR A 311 -8.46 -3.51 0.24
C TYR A 311 -9.79 -4.00 0.79
N ASP A 312 -9.84 -4.17 2.10
CA ASP A 312 -11.04 -4.38 2.91
C ASP A 312 -11.07 -3.31 4.01
N VAL A 313 -12.25 -2.79 4.33
CA VAL A 313 -12.44 -1.79 5.40
C VAL A 313 -13.36 -2.37 6.45
N ASP A 314 -12.90 -2.40 7.68
CA ASP A 314 -13.68 -2.81 8.85
C ASP A 314 -13.79 -1.62 9.82
N ILE A 315 -15.02 -1.12 9.97
CA ILE A 315 -15.34 0.00 10.84
C ILE A 315 -16.24 -0.53 11.94
N PRO A 316 -15.68 -1.04 13.06
CA PRO A 316 -16.49 -1.42 14.20
C PRO A 316 -17.19 -0.18 14.75
N LEU A 317 -18.52 -0.22 14.85
CA LEU A 317 -19.32 0.88 15.40
C LEU A 317 -19.22 0.92 16.93
N SER A 318 -18.02 0.89 17.47
CA SER A 318 -17.67 1.14 18.87
C SER A 318 -16.94 2.46 18.95
N PHE A 319 -17.21 3.25 19.99
CA PHE A 319 -16.82 4.65 20.04
C PHE A 319 -16.10 5.00 21.34
N GLU A 320 -15.22 5.99 21.24
CA GLU A 320 -14.52 6.62 22.36
C GLU A 320 -15.27 7.88 22.85
N HIS A 321 -14.60 8.68 23.66
CA HIS A 321 -15.24 9.78 24.40
C HIS A 321 -15.71 10.96 23.54
N ASP A 322 -15.06 11.21 22.40
CA ASP A 322 -15.34 12.40 21.57
C ASP A 322 -16.46 12.15 20.54
N LEU A 323 -17.20 11.05 20.68
CA LEU A 323 -18.35 10.76 19.84
C LEU A 323 -19.45 11.80 20.00
N GLN A 324 -19.96 12.29 18.88
CA GLN A 324 -21.18 13.07 18.81
C GLN A 324 -22.06 12.58 17.63
N ILE A 325 -23.19 11.96 17.92
CA ILE A 325 -24.17 11.55 16.93
C ILE A 325 -25.44 12.38 17.11
N VAL A 326 -26.00 12.86 16.02
CA VAL A 326 -27.24 13.62 16.03
C VAL A 326 -28.40 12.77 15.52
N TYR A 327 -29.38 12.58 16.38
CA TYR A 327 -30.60 11.84 16.08
C TYR A 327 -31.83 12.74 16.14
N THR A 328 -32.69 12.66 15.13
CA THR A 328 -33.93 13.46 15.07
C THR A 328 -35.11 12.53 14.96
N ASP A 329 -36.12 12.73 15.79
CA ASP A 329 -37.38 11.97 15.77
C ASP A 329 -38.57 12.84 16.23
N SER A 330 -39.78 12.26 16.21
CA SER A 330 -40.97 12.98 16.65
C SER A 330 -42.06 12.05 17.25
N ILE A 331 -42.68 12.51 18.30
CA ILE A 331 -43.92 11.91 18.85
C ILE A 331 -45.08 12.62 18.17
N ARG A 332 -46.06 11.87 17.64
CA ARG A 332 -47.15 12.39 16.80
C ARG A 332 -48.52 11.96 17.32
N ASN A 333 -49.55 12.63 16.82
CA ASN A 333 -50.98 12.36 17.12
C ASN A 333 -51.37 12.68 18.58
N LEU A 334 -50.64 13.54 19.26
CA LEU A 334 -50.94 13.92 20.65
C LEU A 334 -52.22 14.69 20.80
N HIS A 335 -52.67 15.40 19.77
CA HIS A 335 -53.90 16.17 19.79
C HIS A 335 -55.13 15.33 20.20
N LYS A 336 -55.20 14.07 19.80
CA LYS A 336 -56.31 13.17 20.14
C LYS A 336 -56.47 13.01 21.65
N ASP A 337 -55.40 12.92 22.38
CA ASP A 337 -55.36 12.67 23.82
C ASP A 337 -55.35 13.97 24.61
N LEU A 338 -54.85 15.07 24.02
CA LEU A 338 -54.70 16.37 24.69
C LEU A 338 -55.84 17.34 24.46
N LYS A 339 -56.74 17.13 23.53
CA LYS A 339 -57.84 18.06 23.19
C LYS A 339 -58.73 18.44 24.35
N ASP A 340 -58.95 17.52 25.30
CA ASP A 340 -59.86 17.76 26.46
C ASP A 340 -59.19 18.59 27.55
N PHE A 341 -57.87 18.76 27.52
CA PHE A 341 -57.12 19.65 28.46
C PHE A 341 -57.46 21.14 28.28
N ASN A 342 -58.07 21.53 27.18
CA ASN A 342 -58.56 22.89 26.94
C ASN A 342 -59.48 23.38 28.06
N LYS A 343 -60.21 22.49 28.68
CA LYS A 343 -61.15 22.79 29.78
C LYS A 343 -60.45 23.16 31.09
N LEU A 344 -59.15 22.83 31.25
CA LEU A 344 -58.41 23.00 32.49
C LEU A 344 -57.65 24.36 32.59
N ASN A 345 -57.62 25.15 31.50
CA ASN A 345 -56.99 26.48 31.48
C ASN A 345 -55.55 26.47 32.01
N LEU A 346 -54.75 25.51 31.59
CA LEU A 346 -53.38 25.28 32.08
C LEU A 346 -52.39 26.26 31.44
N LYS A 347 -51.61 26.96 32.29
CA LYS A 347 -50.46 27.79 31.85
C LYS A 347 -49.16 27.05 31.88
N GLN A 348 -49.05 26.00 32.66
CA GLN A 348 -47.84 25.21 32.84
C GLN A 348 -48.16 23.74 32.96
N VAL A 349 -47.40 22.92 32.27
CA VAL A 349 -47.44 21.44 32.32
C VAL A 349 -46.06 20.85 32.26
N ASN A 350 -45.88 19.65 32.82
CA ASN A 350 -44.69 18.84 32.65
C ASN A 350 -45.07 17.65 31.77
N LEU A 351 -44.34 17.48 30.69
CA LEU A 351 -44.36 16.25 29.88
C LEU A 351 -43.26 15.34 30.41
N ILE A 352 -43.61 14.17 30.89
CA ILE A 352 -42.69 13.19 31.47
C ILE A 352 -42.66 12.01 30.51
N LEU A 353 -41.48 11.76 29.94
CA LEU A 353 -41.24 10.63 29.05
C LEU A 353 -40.41 9.58 29.79
N SER A 354 -40.97 8.38 29.97
CA SER A 354 -40.22 7.25 30.48
C SER A 354 -39.60 6.54 29.28
N VAL A 355 -38.25 6.40 29.31
CA VAL A 355 -37.46 5.88 28.19
C VAL A 355 -36.64 4.71 28.65
N ARG A 356 -36.64 3.64 27.85
CA ARG A 356 -35.71 2.50 27.99
C ARG A 356 -34.73 2.49 26.84
N ASN A 357 -33.44 2.42 27.15
CA ASN A 357 -32.36 2.51 26.19
C ASN A 357 -31.44 1.29 26.29
N ALA A 358 -31.45 0.44 25.25
CA ALA A 358 -30.53 -0.68 25.09
C ALA A 358 -29.31 -0.34 24.22
N ILE A 359 -29.18 0.94 23.80
CA ILE A 359 -28.05 1.41 23.00
C ILE A 359 -26.92 1.87 23.94
N PRO A 360 -25.64 1.57 23.67
CA PRO A 360 -24.51 2.02 24.51
C PRO A 360 -24.13 3.50 24.25
N LEU A 361 -25.14 4.35 24.08
CA LEU A 361 -25.01 5.77 23.89
C LEU A 361 -25.89 6.52 24.87
N ARG A 362 -25.33 7.47 25.59
CA ARG A 362 -26.07 8.46 26.36
C ARG A 362 -26.67 9.48 25.41
N LEU A 363 -27.99 9.70 25.48
CA LEU A 363 -28.65 10.70 24.66
C LEU A 363 -28.95 11.95 25.47
N GLN A 364 -28.63 13.11 24.92
CA GLN A 364 -28.89 14.40 25.50
C GLN A 364 -29.97 15.14 24.72
N LEU A 365 -30.98 15.63 25.41
CA LEU A 365 -32.02 16.48 24.87
C LEU A 365 -31.93 17.87 25.50
N SER A 366 -31.80 18.90 24.67
CA SER A 366 -31.84 20.31 25.14
C SER A 366 -33.17 20.95 24.79
N PRO A 367 -33.72 21.86 25.64
CA PRO A 367 -35.02 22.52 25.40
C PRO A 367 -35.12 23.24 24.05
N GLU A 368 -34.00 23.82 23.58
CA GLU A 368 -33.88 24.52 22.30
C GLU A 368 -34.00 23.57 21.10
N ASN A 369 -33.72 22.29 21.30
CA ASN A 369 -33.82 21.26 20.29
C ASN A 369 -35.18 20.55 20.25
N VAL A 370 -36.16 21.10 20.98
CA VAL A 370 -37.55 20.61 20.97
C VAL A 370 -38.44 21.59 20.23
N GLN A 371 -39.15 21.13 19.20
CA GLN A 371 -40.18 21.89 18.50
C GLN A 371 -41.54 21.31 18.79
N LEU A 372 -42.48 22.15 19.15
CA LEU A 372 -43.88 21.82 19.42
C LEU A 372 -44.73 22.24 18.23
N LYS A 373 -45.46 21.32 17.64
CA LYS A 373 -46.26 21.59 16.43
C LYS A 373 -47.72 21.22 16.63
N ASP A 374 -48.61 21.95 15.96
CA ASP A 374 -50.02 21.68 15.89
C ASP A 374 -50.40 20.61 14.85
N VAL A 375 -51.68 20.34 14.67
CA VAL A 375 -52.20 19.38 13.68
C VAL A 375 -51.90 19.76 12.23
N TYR A 376 -51.61 21.01 11.95
CA TYR A 376 -51.24 21.51 10.61
C TYR A 376 -49.75 21.50 10.38
N GLY A 377 -48.96 21.16 11.41
CA GLY A 377 -47.49 21.14 11.37
C GLY A 377 -46.85 22.50 11.65
N GLU A 378 -47.65 23.51 12.02
CA GLU A 378 -47.16 24.84 12.40
C GLU A 378 -46.57 24.81 13.79
N GLU A 379 -45.49 25.59 14.04
CA GLU A 379 -44.85 25.63 15.34
C GLU A 379 -45.72 26.45 16.32
N LEU A 380 -45.93 25.89 17.53
CA LEU A 380 -46.61 26.57 18.62
C LEU A 380 -45.67 27.63 19.23
N THR A 381 -45.83 28.87 18.80
CA THR A 381 -45.07 30.01 19.26
C THR A 381 -45.52 30.44 20.67
N GLY A 382 -44.63 31.10 21.43
CA GLY A 382 -44.92 31.61 22.78
C GLY A 382 -44.99 30.53 23.88
N VAL A 383 -44.57 29.31 23.59
CA VAL A 383 -44.40 28.24 24.58
C VAL A 383 -42.94 28.19 25.02
N VAL A 384 -42.70 28.50 26.28
CA VAL A 384 -41.38 28.38 26.90
C VAL A 384 -41.13 26.93 27.29
N ARG A 385 -39.99 26.40 26.92
CA ARG A 385 -39.54 25.02 27.16
C ARG A 385 -38.40 25.07 28.18
N LYS A 386 -38.48 24.30 29.25
CA LYS A 386 -37.44 24.21 30.28
C LYS A 386 -37.19 22.76 30.66
N MET A 387 -35.94 22.43 30.96
CA MET A 387 -35.51 21.14 31.50
C MET A 387 -34.41 21.40 32.52
N GLU A 388 -34.42 20.68 33.62
CA GLU A 388 -33.30 20.69 34.57
C GLU A 388 -32.16 19.88 33.98
N GLU A 389 -30.95 20.08 34.46
CA GLU A 389 -29.75 19.47 33.85
C GLU A 389 -29.74 17.95 33.96
N ASP A 390 -30.15 17.42 35.08
CA ASP A 390 -30.24 15.97 35.35
C ASP A 390 -31.40 15.27 34.62
N GLU A 391 -32.41 16.03 34.16
CA GLU A 391 -33.58 15.53 33.43
C GLU A 391 -33.43 15.57 31.90
N ARG A 392 -32.23 15.90 31.40
CA ARG A 392 -31.95 16.02 29.96
C ARG A 392 -31.37 14.77 29.34
N TYR A 393 -31.01 13.78 30.17
CA TYR A 393 -30.25 12.63 29.69
C TYR A 393 -31.06 11.35 29.73
N VAL A 394 -30.94 10.58 28.62
CA VAL A 394 -31.28 9.18 28.60
C VAL A 394 -29.98 8.41 28.83
N ALA A 395 -29.93 7.66 29.92
CA ALA A 395 -28.75 6.88 30.29
C ALA A 395 -28.44 5.82 29.23
N GLU A 396 -27.17 5.58 29.01
CA GLU A 396 -26.66 4.52 28.12
C GLU A 396 -26.81 3.13 28.74
N SER A 397 -27.00 2.11 27.90
CA SER A 397 -26.77 0.73 28.29
C SER A 397 -25.27 0.48 28.48
N ALA A 398 -24.88 0.00 29.64
CA ALA A 398 -23.45 -0.19 29.96
C ALA A 398 -22.79 -1.32 29.15
N ASP A 399 -23.57 -2.30 28.72
CA ASP A 399 -23.11 -3.50 28.00
C ASP A 399 -23.71 -3.62 26.59
N GLY A 400 -24.62 -2.71 26.20
CA GLY A 400 -25.35 -2.78 24.94
C GLY A 400 -26.41 -3.87 24.86
N GLU A 401 -26.75 -4.51 25.99
CA GLU A 401 -27.73 -5.60 26.10
C GLU A 401 -28.77 -5.33 27.19
N THR A 402 -28.35 -4.87 28.34
CA THR A 402 -29.23 -4.53 29.46
C THR A 402 -29.77 -3.10 29.32
N PRO A 403 -31.08 -2.89 29.10
CA PRO A 403 -31.62 -1.56 28.93
C PRO A 403 -31.49 -0.71 30.21
N ALA A 404 -31.08 0.52 30.06
CA ALA A 404 -31.14 1.54 31.11
C ALA A 404 -32.50 2.28 31.07
N ASP A 405 -33.07 2.54 32.25
CA ASP A 405 -34.33 3.29 32.40
C ASP A 405 -34.01 4.74 32.74
N SER A 406 -34.75 5.68 32.11
CA SER A 406 -34.57 7.14 32.34
C SER A 406 -35.91 7.85 32.23
N GLU A 407 -36.02 8.99 32.89
CA GLU A 407 -37.14 9.92 32.74
C GLU A 407 -36.63 11.26 32.20
N ILE A 408 -37.26 11.75 31.15
CA ILE A 408 -37.06 13.08 30.59
C ILE A 408 -38.26 13.94 31.00
N VAL A 409 -37.99 15.08 31.62
CA VAL A 409 -39.07 15.99 32.02
C VAL A 409 -38.97 17.32 31.25
N LEU A 410 -39.88 17.53 30.34
CA LEU A 410 -40.02 18.77 29.59
C LEU A 410 -41.10 19.65 30.21
N ARG A 411 -40.70 20.77 30.83
CA ARG A 411 -41.62 21.75 31.40
C ARG A 411 -42.03 22.76 30.34
N LEU A 412 -43.32 22.83 30.07
CA LEU A 412 -43.92 23.76 29.11
C LEU A 412 -44.68 24.84 29.84
N GLN A 413 -44.47 26.10 29.47
CA GLN A 413 -45.17 27.25 30.00
C GLN A 413 -45.60 28.18 28.87
N ALA A 414 -46.89 28.57 28.83
CA ALA A 414 -47.42 29.49 27.85
C ALA A 414 -48.47 30.42 28.43
N GLU A 415 -48.61 31.62 27.88
CA GLU A 415 -49.70 32.54 28.19
C GLU A 415 -51.04 32.07 27.56
N ASP A 416 -50.98 31.45 26.37
CA ASP A 416 -52.14 30.78 25.75
C ASP A 416 -52.47 29.52 26.54
N LYS A 417 -53.52 29.56 27.30
CA LYS A 417 -54.02 28.45 28.13
C LYS A 417 -54.52 27.24 27.33
N ALA A 418 -54.73 27.43 26.03
CA ALA A 418 -55.19 26.40 25.14
C ALA A 418 -54.02 25.70 24.39
N PHE A 419 -52.76 26.10 24.69
CA PHE A 419 -51.60 25.58 23.92
C PHE A 419 -51.52 24.05 23.92
N LEU A 420 -51.82 23.43 25.06
CA LEU A 420 -51.69 21.99 25.21
C LEU A 420 -52.71 21.24 24.31
N SER A 421 -53.93 21.74 24.20
CA SER A 421 -54.97 21.14 23.33
C SER A 421 -54.69 21.33 21.84
N LYS A 422 -53.79 22.23 21.48
CA LYS A 422 -53.33 22.43 20.09
C LYS A 422 -52.14 21.55 19.77
N LEU A 423 -51.41 21.04 20.76
CA LEU A 423 -50.21 20.22 20.54
C LEU A 423 -50.55 18.89 19.91
N ASP A 424 -49.99 18.61 18.71
CA ASP A 424 -50.14 17.35 18.01
C ASP A 424 -48.80 16.61 17.89
N ARG A 425 -47.70 17.35 17.79
CA ARG A 425 -46.42 16.75 17.53
C ARG A 425 -45.33 17.43 18.37
N ILE A 426 -44.45 16.59 18.92
CA ILE A 426 -43.18 17.01 19.55
C ILE A 426 -42.06 16.48 18.67
N CYS A 427 -41.34 17.37 17.97
CA CYS A 427 -40.14 17.03 17.24
C CYS A 427 -38.96 17.33 18.12
N PHE A 428 -38.00 16.43 18.16
CA PHE A 428 -36.80 16.60 18.98
C PHE A 428 -35.54 16.17 18.24
N ARG A 429 -34.46 16.84 18.57
CA ARG A 429 -33.11 16.52 18.12
C ARG A 429 -32.28 16.19 19.36
N MET A 430 -31.80 14.95 19.44
CA MET A 430 -30.94 14.47 20.52
C MET A 430 -29.50 14.38 20.06
N THR A 431 -28.58 14.57 20.97
CA THR A 431 -27.15 14.31 20.74
C THR A 431 -26.78 13.05 21.52
N GLY A 432 -26.24 12.05 20.80
CA GLY A 432 -25.71 10.83 21.38
C GLY A 432 -24.20 10.99 21.63
N VAL A 433 -23.76 10.59 22.82
CA VAL A 433 -22.36 10.52 23.23
C VAL A 433 -22.10 9.14 23.84
N SER A 434 -20.86 8.67 23.85
CA SER A 434 -20.56 7.32 24.37
C SER A 434 -20.73 7.19 25.90
N GLY A 435 -20.71 8.28 26.67
CA GLY A 435 -20.88 8.25 28.11
C GLY A 435 -19.85 7.34 28.79
N SER A 436 -20.33 6.38 29.61
CA SER A 436 -19.49 5.38 30.27
C SER A 436 -19.32 4.08 29.47
N ALA A 437 -20.00 3.93 28.34
CA ALA A 437 -20.01 2.72 27.50
C ALA A 437 -19.02 2.79 26.33
N THR A 438 -17.86 3.42 26.53
CA THR A 438 -16.79 3.48 25.52
C THR A 438 -16.32 2.09 25.12
N GLY A 439 -16.06 1.89 23.81
CA GLY A 439 -15.62 0.62 23.27
C GLY A 439 -16.71 -0.45 23.11
N VAL A 440 -17.93 -0.21 23.59
CA VAL A 440 -19.07 -1.13 23.41
C VAL A 440 -19.65 -0.94 22.01
N PRO A 441 -19.73 -2.00 21.18
CA PRO A 441 -20.19 -1.86 19.80
C PRO A 441 -21.69 -1.65 19.70
N LEU A 442 -22.11 -0.82 18.71
CA LEU A 442 -23.49 -0.76 18.25
C LEU A 442 -23.84 -2.04 17.51
N LYS A 443 -25.06 -2.55 17.77
CA LYS A 443 -25.64 -3.73 17.13
C LYS A 443 -27.02 -3.38 16.55
N ASP A 444 -27.43 -4.01 15.50
CA ASP A 444 -28.75 -3.87 14.88
C ASP A 444 -29.91 -4.35 15.77
N THR A 445 -29.59 -5.16 16.78
CA THR A 445 -30.54 -5.64 17.80
C THR A 445 -30.85 -4.65 18.92
N GLN A 446 -30.07 -3.56 19.01
CA GLN A 446 -30.25 -2.54 20.04
C GLN A 446 -31.40 -1.58 19.69
N TRP A 447 -32.03 -1.06 20.70
CA TRP A 447 -33.23 -0.25 20.55
C TRP A 447 -33.34 0.84 21.63
N LEU A 448 -34.08 1.90 21.28
CA LEU A 448 -34.57 2.95 22.17
C LEU A 448 -36.08 2.92 22.12
N LYS A 449 -36.74 2.94 23.26
CA LYS A 449 -38.20 2.92 23.35
C LYS A 449 -38.71 3.91 24.38
N VAL A 450 -39.61 4.80 23.97
CA VAL A 450 -40.46 5.54 24.90
C VAL A 450 -41.56 4.60 25.37
N THR A 451 -41.59 4.30 26.64
CA THR A 451 -42.51 3.34 27.25
C THR A 451 -43.75 4.00 27.81
N ASN A 452 -43.64 5.25 28.20
CA ASN A 452 -44.76 6.04 28.71
C ASN A 452 -44.58 7.53 28.43
N LEU A 453 -45.64 8.21 28.09
CA LEU A 453 -45.75 9.67 28.05
C LEU A 453 -46.83 10.13 29.05
N LYS A 454 -46.46 10.92 30.03
CA LYS A 454 -47.38 11.40 31.08
C LYS A 454 -47.43 12.90 31.07
N VAL A 455 -48.60 13.45 31.20
CA VAL A 455 -48.81 14.89 31.49
C VAL A 455 -49.03 15.08 32.98
N SER A 456 -48.19 15.88 33.57
CA SER A 456 -48.30 16.28 35.00
C SER A 456 -48.55 17.77 35.11
N VAL A 457 -49.55 18.13 35.88
CA VAL A 457 -49.85 19.53 36.17
C VAL A 457 -49.31 19.90 37.55
N PRO A 458 -48.47 20.94 37.67
CA PRO A 458 -48.01 21.41 38.96
C PRO A 458 -49.21 21.75 39.87
N GLY A 459 -49.37 21.02 41.00
CA GLY A 459 -50.52 21.15 41.90
C GLY A 459 -51.42 19.89 42.02
N GLY A 460 -51.14 18.78 41.29
CA GLY A 460 -51.67 17.50 41.71
C GLY A 460 -52.54 16.72 40.73
N VAL A 461 -52.55 17.03 39.42
CA VAL A 461 -53.22 16.21 38.39
C VAL A 461 -52.20 15.51 37.53
N ASN A 462 -52.27 14.18 37.44
CA ASN A 462 -51.44 13.36 36.51
C ASN A 462 -52.39 12.58 35.57
N VAL A 463 -52.05 12.56 34.29
CA VAL A 463 -52.78 11.82 33.27
C VAL A 463 -51.77 11.05 32.44
N ASP A 464 -51.95 9.74 32.34
CA ASP A 464 -51.15 8.88 31.48
C ASP A 464 -51.75 8.90 30.07
N LEU A 465 -50.91 9.11 29.06
CA LEU A 465 -51.25 9.11 27.63
C LEU A 465 -50.65 7.88 27.00
N ASN A 466 -51.35 6.76 26.99
CA ASN A 466 -50.91 5.50 26.38
C ASN A 466 -51.66 5.24 25.10
#